data_76e85a6b2b72e7d7c5426bc398dc5ab6
#
_entry.id   76e85a6b2b72e7d7c5426bc398dc5ab6
#
_cell.length_a   1.000
_cell.length_b   1.000
_cell.length_c   1.000
_cell.angle_alpha   90.00
_cell.angle_beta   90.00
_cell.angle_gamma   90.00
#
_symmetry.space_group_name_H-M   'P 1'
#
loop_
_entity.id
_entity.type
_entity.pdbx_description
1 polymer ?
#
loop_
_entity_poly.entity_id
_entity_poly.type
_entity_poly.pdbx_seq_one_letter_code
_entity_poly.pdbx_strand_id
1 'polypeptide(L)'
;GQIEQIFTNYFAGQGLASAPTDFDGRSDYGPFIEAGIPAGGLFSGAEGIKTAQEAAIYGGTAGEPYDACYHQACDSIQAPNNNLSDQALAELGDAAAHAIWTLGKTSTGFYADGSRMAASQAVSLDQFDYRGGQLVR
;
A
#
# COMPACT_ATOMS: atom_id res chain seq x y z
N GLY A 1 3.73 -9.32 7.94
CA GLY A 1 2.48 -9.43 8.72
C GLY A 1 1.39 -10.20 7.98
N GLN A 2 0.27 -10.50 8.64
CA GLN A 2 -0.82 -11.29 8.01
C GLN A 2 -1.46 -10.58 6.80
N ILE A 3 -1.64 -9.26 6.87
CA ILE A 3 -2.19 -8.47 5.76
C ILE A 3 -1.23 -8.49 4.57
N GLU A 4 0.04 -8.29 4.81
CA GLU A 4 1.10 -8.38 3.80
C GLU A 4 1.09 -9.77 3.12
N GLN A 5 0.93 -10.84 3.92
CA GLN A 5 0.89 -12.20 3.39
C GLN A 5 -0.30 -12.44 2.44
N ILE A 6 -1.45 -11.79 2.69
CA ILE A 6 -2.60 -11.85 1.77
C ILE A 6 -2.21 -11.30 0.40
N PHE A 7 -1.57 -10.13 0.37
CA PHE A 7 -1.10 -9.52 -0.89
C PHE A 7 -0.02 -10.35 -1.58
N THR A 8 0.98 -10.80 -0.82
CA THR A 8 2.07 -11.63 -1.36
C THR A 8 1.54 -12.92 -1.99
N ASN A 9 0.62 -13.60 -1.32
CA ASN A 9 0.01 -14.82 -1.84
C ASN A 9 -0.85 -14.55 -3.08
N TYR A 10 -1.58 -13.44 -3.09
CA TYR A 10 -2.36 -13.03 -4.25
C TYR A 10 -1.48 -12.81 -5.49
N PHE A 11 -0.45 -11.97 -5.38
CA PHE A 11 0.46 -11.69 -6.50
C PHE A 11 1.18 -12.95 -6.97
N ALA A 12 1.68 -13.78 -6.05
CA ALA A 12 2.29 -15.06 -6.41
C ALA A 12 1.31 -15.97 -7.17
N GLY A 13 0.05 -16.02 -6.74
CA GLY A 13 -1.02 -16.77 -7.41
C GLY A 13 -1.35 -16.25 -8.82
N GLN A 14 -1.14 -14.97 -9.07
CA GLN A 14 -1.29 -14.34 -10.39
C GLN A 14 -0.01 -14.40 -11.24
N GLY A 15 1.09 -14.94 -10.72
CA GLY A 15 2.38 -14.94 -11.39
C GLY A 15 3.05 -13.57 -11.44
N LEU A 16 2.63 -12.65 -10.57
CA LEU A 16 3.15 -11.30 -10.46
C LEU A 16 4.19 -11.20 -9.34
N ALA A 17 5.26 -10.47 -9.60
CA ALA A 17 6.29 -10.19 -8.62
C ALA A 17 5.80 -9.12 -7.63
N SER A 18 6.19 -9.28 -6.37
CA SER A 18 6.02 -8.26 -5.33
C SER A 18 7.22 -8.26 -4.39
N ALA A 19 7.49 -7.14 -3.75
CA ALA A 19 8.54 -7.00 -2.77
C ALA A 19 8.03 -6.20 -1.56
N PRO A 20 8.55 -6.46 -0.35
CA PRO A 20 8.24 -5.63 0.80
C PRO A 20 8.77 -4.21 0.59
N THR A 21 8.07 -3.23 1.13
CA THR A 21 8.48 -1.83 1.17
C THR A 21 8.62 -1.35 2.61
N ASP A 22 9.30 -0.24 2.80
CA ASP A 22 9.40 0.39 4.12
C ASP A 22 8.01 0.73 4.65
N PHE A 23 7.82 0.53 5.95
CA PHE A 23 6.59 0.81 6.67
C PHE A 23 6.87 1.87 7.73
N ASP A 24 7.19 3.07 7.24
CA ASP A 24 7.82 4.17 7.98
C ASP A 24 6.85 5.27 8.43
N GLY A 25 5.55 5.09 8.24
CA GLY A 25 4.51 6.05 8.63
C GLY A 25 4.24 7.15 7.61
N ARG A 26 4.81 7.08 6.41
CA ARG A 26 4.62 8.09 5.34
C ARG A 26 3.25 8.04 4.66
N SER A 27 2.30 7.26 5.15
CA SER A 27 0.95 7.14 4.59
C SER A 27 -0.08 7.05 5.70
N ASP A 28 -1.35 7.01 5.34
CA ASP A 28 -2.52 7.05 6.23
C ASP A 28 -2.58 5.90 7.23
N TYR A 29 -1.81 4.84 7.04
CA TYR A 29 -1.71 3.72 8.00
C TYR A 29 -1.03 4.11 9.33
N GLY A 30 -0.25 5.20 9.34
CA GLY A 30 0.53 5.62 10.50
C GLY A 30 -0.27 5.70 11.80
N PRO A 31 -1.36 6.47 11.87
CA PRO A 31 -2.19 6.57 13.07
C PRO A 31 -2.80 5.23 13.51
N PHE A 32 -3.11 4.33 12.57
CA PHE A 32 -3.62 3.01 12.91
C PHE A 32 -2.56 2.14 13.59
N ILE A 33 -1.33 2.15 13.07
CA ILE A 33 -0.21 1.43 13.67
C ILE A 33 0.11 1.99 15.07
N GLU A 34 0.13 3.30 15.23
CA GLU A 34 0.33 3.95 16.55
C GLU A 34 -0.74 3.54 17.56
N ALA A 35 -1.98 3.34 17.11
CA ALA A 35 -3.07 2.83 17.94
C ALA A 35 -3.03 1.30 18.14
N GLY A 36 -2.02 0.59 17.62
CA GLY A 36 -1.91 -0.86 17.70
C GLY A 36 -2.88 -1.61 16.79
N ILE A 37 -3.45 -0.94 15.79
CA ILE A 37 -4.37 -1.53 14.82
C ILE A 37 -3.55 -2.05 13.63
N PRO A 38 -3.65 -3.35 13.29
CA PRO A 38 -2.96 -3.89 12.12
C PRO A 38 -3.35 -3.17 10.85
N ALA A 39 -2.36 -2.73 10.10
CA ALA A 39 -2.55 -2.11 8.80
C ALA A 39 -1.60 -2.72 7.77
N GLY A 40 -1.91 -2.54 6.52
CA GLY A 40 -1.12 -2.97 5.39
C GLY A 40 -1.73 -2.43 4.11
N GLY A 41 -0.96 -2.42 3.04
CA GLY A 41 -1.42 -1.85 1.79
C GLY A 41 -0.53 -2.22 0.62
N LEU A 42 -0.75 -1.53 -0.46
CA LEU A 42 -0.03 -1.67 -1.73
C LEU A 42 0.66 -0.35 -2.04
N PHE A 43 1.78 -0.46 -2.72
CA PHE A 43 2.60 0.68 -3.09
C PHE A 43 3.23 0.44 -4.46
N SER A 44 3.16 1.42 -5.35
CA SER A 44 3.69 1.32 -6.70
C SER A 44 5.14 1.78 -6.86
N GLY A 45 5.77 2.23 -5.77
CA GLY A 45 7.19 2.59 -5.73
C GLY A 45 7.49 4.09 -5.76
N ALA A 46 6.57 4.93 -6.23
CA ALA A 46 6.70 6.39 -6.25
C ALA A 46 8.09 6.88 -6.70
N GLU A 47 8.74 7.74 -5.90
CA GLU A 47 10.08 8.30 -6.17
C GLU A 47 11.24 7.31 -5.91
N GLY A 48 10.97 6.09 -5.46
CA GLY A 48 11.99 5.08 -5.20
C GLY A 48 12.83 4.79 -6.45
N ILE A 49 14.14 4.67 -6.27
CA ILE A 49 15.07 4.45 -7.40
C ILE A 49 15.24 2.96 -7.63
N LYS A 50 14.91 2.51 -8.84
CA LYS A 50 15.02 1.09 -9.22
C LYS A 50 16.47 0.64 -9.30
N THR A 51 16.75 -0.49 -8.67
CA THR A 51 17.97 -1.26 -8.94
C THR A 51 17.91 -1.92 -10.31
N ALA A 52 19.02 -2.46 -10.78
CA ALA A 52 19.05 -3.25 -12.03
C ALA A 52 18.14 -4.48 -11.95
N GLN A 53 18.03 -5.10 -10.77
CA GLN A 53 17.16 -6.25 -10.54
C GLN A 53 15.70 -5.85 -10.58
N GLU A 54 15.31 -4.76 -9.95
CA GLU A 54 13.94 -4.26 -9.96
C GLU A 54 13.51 -3.80 -11.36
N ALA A 55 14.39 -3.13 -12.09
CA ALA A 55 14.12 -2.78 -13.48
C ALA A 55 13.91 -4.02 -14.39
N ALA A 56 14.62 -5.12 -14.12
CA ALA A 56 14.42 -6.37 -14.85
C ALA A 56 13.07 -7.05 -14.49
N ILE A 57 12.58 -6.86 -13.28
CA ILE A 57 11.31 -7.46 -12.79
C ILE A 57 10.11 -6.59 -13.17
N TYR A 58 10.16 -5.30 -12.87
CA TYR A 58 9.04 -4.37 -12.98
C TYR A 58 9.07 -3.50 -14.24
N GLY A 59 10.12 -3.60 -15.03
CA GLY A 59 10.30 -2.75 -16.21
C GLY A 59 10.91 -1.39 -15.89
N GLY A 60 11.08 -0.58 -16.93
CA GLY A 60 11.72 0.73 -16.84
C GLY A 60 13.25 0.64 -16.85
N THR A 61 13.91 1.65 -16.32
CA THR A 61 15.36 1.82 -16.35
C THR A 61 15.95 1.80 -14.95
N ALA A 62 17.04 1.04 -14.76
CA ALA A 62 17.80 1.05 -13.53
C ALA A 62 18.39 2.44 -13.28
N GLY A 63 18.34 2.89 -12.02
CA GLY A 63 18.79 4.23 -11.62
C GLY A 63 17.73 5.32 -11.80
N GLU A 64 16.57 5.00 -12.36
CA GLU A 64 15.44 5.91 -12.50
C GLU A 64 14.35 5.60 -11.45
N PRO A 65 13.52 6.58 -11.06
CA PRO A 65 12.43 6.33 -10.15
C PRO A 65 11.39 5.37 -10.73
N TYR A 66 10.60 4.74 -9.84
CA TYR A 66 9.45 3.95 -10.28
C TYR A 66 8.43 4.82 -11.01
N ASP A 67 8.17 6.02 -10.49
CA ASP A 67 7.34 7.04 -11.11
C ASP A 67 8.07 8.39 -11.12
N ALA A 68 8.57 8.76 -12.29
CA ALA A 68 9.31 10.02 -12.48
C ALA A 68 8.42 11.27 -12.35
N CYS A 69 7.11 11.10 -12.45
CA CYS A 69 6.15 12.19 -12.34
C CYS A 69 5.46 12.27 -10.97
N TYR A 70 5.81 11.39 -10.03
CA TYR A 70 5.25 11.38 -8.69
C TYR A 70 5.36 12.75 -8.02
N HIS A 71 4.22 13.34 -7.64
CA HIS A 71 4.10 14.68 -7.09
C HIS A 71 4.67 15.81 -7.98
N GLN A 72 4.74 15.58 -9.29
CA GLN A 72 5.21 16.56 -10.29
C GLN A 72 4.06 17.03 -11.19
N ALA A 73 4.26 18.16 -11.88
CA ALA A 73 3.28 18.68 -12.82
C ALA A 73 3.03 17.76 -14.02
N CYS A 74 3.95 16.84 -14.32
CA CYS A 74 3.81 15.85 -15.38
C CYS A 74 2.94 14.65 -14.95
N ASP A 75 2.59 14.50 -13.67
CA ASP A 75 1.64 13.50 -13.19
C ASP A 75 0.22 13.87 -13.62
N SER A 76 -0.12 13.53 -14.84
CA SER A 76 -1.31 14.00 -15.52
C SER A 76 -1.83 12.96 -16.51
N ILE A 77 -3.15 12.93 -16.66
CA ILE A 77 -3.83 12.19 -17.71
C ILE A 77 -3.78 12.89 -19.09
N GLN A 78 -3.29 14.13 -19.13
CA GLN A 78 -3.26 14.94 -20.35
C GLN A 78 -2.10 14.51 -21.25
N ALA A 79 -2.41 14.31 -22.54
CA ALA A 79 -1.35 14.13 -23.54
C ALA A 79 -0.47 15.40 -23.65
N PRO A 80 0.85 15.29 -23.88
CA PRO A 80 1.61 14.07 -24.12
C PRO A 80 2.07 13.33 -22.86
N ASN A 81 1.77 13.84 -21.67
CA ASN A 81 2.30 13.39 -20.38
C ASN A 81 1.34 12.44 -19.65
N ASN A 82 0.61 11.59 -20.36
CA ASN A 82 -0.20 10.58 -19.70
C ASN A 82 0.68 9.68 -18.82
N ASN A 83 0.61 9.89 -17.51
CA ASN A 83 1.39 9.17 -16.49
C ASN A 83 0.56 8.09 -15.78
N LEU A 84 -0.58 7.70 -16.32
CA LEU A 84 -1.38 6.63 -15.78
C LEU A 84 -0.98 5.28 -16.37
N SER A 85 -0.99 4.25 -15.52
CA SER A 85 -0.81 2.86 -15.92
C SER A 85 -2.10 2.08 -15.64
N ASP A 86 -2.87 1.80 -16.67
CA ASP A 86 -4.08 0.99 -16.57
C ASP A 86 -3.76 -0.41 -16.04
N GLN A 87 -2.59 -0.95 -16.42
CA GLN A 87 -2.14 -2.25 -15.93
C GLN A 87 -1.88 -2.21 -14.42
N ALA A 88 -1.10 -1.25 -13.93
CA ALA A 88 -0.82 -1.14 -12.50
C ALA A 88 -2.12 -0.89 -11.71
N LEU A 89 -3.03 -0.06 -12.23
CA LEU A 89 -4.32 0.20 -11.61
C LEU A 89 -5.16 -1.08 -11.50
N ALA A 90 -5.20 -1.90 -12.55
CA ALA A 90 -5.92 -3.17 -12.54
C ALA A 90 -5.28 -4.16 -11.54
N GLU A 91 -3.97 -4.39 -11.63
CA GLU A 91 -3.26 -5.34 -10.76
C GLU A 91 -3.38 -4.99 -9.27
N LEU A 92 -3.18 -3.72 -8.92
CA LEU A 92 -3.30 -3.24 -7.54
C LEU A 92 -4.76 -3.19 -7.08
N GLY A 93 -5.69 -2.81 -7.95
CA GLY A 93 -7.12 -2.78 -7.66
C GLY A 93 -7.68 -4.17 -7.37
N ASP A 94 -7.34 -5.15 -8.18
CA ASP A 94 -7.75 -6.55 -7.99
C ASP A 94 -7.14 -7.14 -6.71
N ALA A 95 -5.87 -6.84 -6.42
CA ALA A 95 -5.24 -7.25 -5.17
C ALA A 95 -5.91 -6.62 -3.94
N ALA A 96 -6.28 -5.34 -4.00
CA ALA A 96 -7.01 -4.66 -2.93
C ALA A 96 -8.40 -5.27 -2.74
N ALA A 97 -9.14 -5.54 -3.81
CA ALA A 97 -10.43 -6.20 -3.76
C ALA A 97 -10.33 -7.61 -3.15
N HIS A 98 -9.31 -8.38 -3.54
CA HIS A 98 -9.03 -9.70 -2.96
C HIS A 98 -8.73 -9.60 -1.45
N ALA A 99 -7.94 -8.63 -1.02
CA ALA A 99 -7.63 -8.44 0.38
C ALA A 99 -8.89 -8.09 1.19
N ILE A 100 -9.71 -7.15 0.72
CA ILE A 100 -10.98 -6.79 1.37
C ILE A 100 -11.90 -8.01 1.49
N TRP A 101 -12.04 -8.78 0.42
CA TRP A 101 -12.84 -9.99 0.41
C TRP A 101 -12.32 -11.02 1.42
N THR A 102 -11.02 -11.27 1.44
CA THR A 102 -10.37 -12.24 2.33
C THR A 102 -10.52 -11.82 3.79
N LEU A 103 -10.22 -10.56 4.10
CA LEU A 103 -10.33 -10.01 5.44
C LEU A 103 -11.78 -9.99 5.93
N GLY A 104 -12.72 -9.65 5.06
CA GLY A 104 -14.16 -9.62 5.38
C GLY A 104 -14.73 -10.99 5.73
N LYS A 105 -14.17 -12.06 5.18
CA LYS A 105 -14.58 -13.46 5.44
C LYS A 105 -13.81 -14.13 6.57
N THR A 106 -12.70 -13.54 7.01
CA THR A 106 -11.88 -14.14 8.07
C THR A 106 -12.54 -13.97 9.42
N SER A 107 -12.69 -15.07 10.16
CA SER A 107 -13.24 -15.10 11.51
C SER A 107 -12.18 -14.96 12.61
N THR A 108 -10.90 -15.19 12.28
CA THR A 108 -9.76 -15.03 13.19
C THR A 108 -9.29 -13.59 13.25
N GLY A 109 -8.68 -13.19 14.37
CA GLY A 109 -8.11 -11.86 14.53
C GLY A 109 -6.78 -11.69 13.81
N PHE A 110 -6.40 -10.44 13.59
CA PHE A 110 -5.16 -10.06 12.91
C PHE A 110 -4.07 -9.59 13.88
N TYR A 111 -4.35 -9.58 15.19
CA TYR A 111 -3.37 -9.28 16.22
C TYR A 111 -2.44 -10.49 16.42
N ALA A 112 -1.25 -10.24 16.96
CA ALA A 112 -0.24 -11.28 17.16
C ALA A 112 -0.71 -12.43 18.06
N ASP A 113 -1.66 -12.16 18.95
CA ASP A 113 -2.31 -13.14 19.83
C ASP A 113 -3.51 -13.86 19.18
N GLY A 114 -3.80 -13.57 17.91
CA GLY A 114 -4.93 -14.14 17.17
C GLY A 114 -6.29 -13.55 17.55
N SER A 115 -6.33 -12.50 18.37
CA SER A 115 -7.57 -11.83 18.76
C SER A 115 -8.07 -10.89 17.64
N ARG A 116 -9.38 -10.58 17.70
CA ARG A 116 -9.95 -9.39 17.11
C ARG A 116 -10.13 -8.35 18.23
N MET A 117 -9.86 -7.10 17.91
CA MET A 117 -10.13 -6.04 18.86
C MET A 117 -11.62 -6.08 19.25
N ALA A 118 -11.90 -6.25 20.54
CA ALA A 118 -13.27 -6.16 21.03
C ALA A 118 -13.78 -4.73 20.83
N ALA A 119 -15.08 -4.58 20.57
CA ALA A 119 -15.69 -3.27 20.38
C ALA A 119 -15.46 -2.32 21.57
N SER A 120 -15.22 -2.88 22.77
CA SER A 120 -14.85 -2.14 23.99
C SER A 120 -13.44 -1.55 23.98
N GLN A 121 -12.59 -1.97 23.05
CA GLN A 121 -11.24 -1.44 22.87
C GLN A 121 -11.15 -0.50 21.65
N ALA A 122 -12.28 -0.21 21.02
CA ALA A 122 -12.32 0.84 20.02
C ALA A 122 -11.83 2.13 20.71
N VAL A 123 -10.70 2.64 20.23
CA VAL A 123 -10.16 3.91 20.71
C VAL A 123 -11.22 4.96 20.46
N SER A 124 -11.60 5.70 21.52
CA SER A 124 -12.54 6.81 21.37
C SER A 124 -11.96 7.78 20.32
N LEU A 125 -12.75 8.14 19.34
CA LEU A 125 -12.34 9.12 18.31
C LEU A 125 -11.93 10.45 18.94
N ASP A 126 -12.36 10.73 20.17
CA ASP A 126 -11.97 11.91 20.96
C ASP A 126 -10.49 11.89 21.40
N GLN A 127 -9.81 10.73 21.29
CA GLN A 127 -8.39 10.59 21.59
C GLN A 127 -7.51 10.74 20.35
N PHE A 128 -8.10 10.75 19.16
CA PHE A 128 -7.38 11.10 17.95
C PHE A 128 -7.25 12.61 17.89
N ASP A 129 -6.09 13.12 18.30
CA ASP A 129 -5.66 14.46 17.93
C ASP A 129 -5.43 14.45 16.41
N TYR A 130 -6.53 14.64 15.66
CA TYR A 130 -6.48 14.76 14.20
C TYR A 130 -5.67 16.01 13.85
N ARG A 131 -4.40 15.83 13.73
CA ARG A 131 -3.50 16.84 13.17
C ARG A 131 -3.72 16.95 11.67
N GLY A 132 -4.92 17.31 11.29
CA GLY A 132 -5.33 17.62 9.93
C GLY A 132 -4.63 18.85 9.37
N GLY A 133 -3.30 18.84 9.38
CA GLY A 133 -2.48 19.91 8.87
C GLY A 133 -1.24 19.42 8.10
N GLN A 134 -1.05 18.11 7.99
CA GLN A 134 0.02 17.51 7.19
C GLN A 134 -0.50 16.95 5.87
N LEU A 135 -1.43 17.63 5.24
CA LEU A 135 -1.64 17.47 3.83
C LEU A 135 -0.50 18.21 3.11
N VAL A 136 0.49 17.40 2.77
CA VAL A 136 1.36 17.55 1.60
C VAL A 136 1.83 18.99 1.30
N ARG A 137 3.05 19.21 1.60
CA ARG A 137 3.82 20.16 0.76
C ARG A 137 4.60 19.37 -0.28
#